data_df84f9d2e5d5ceef6e283e4fcf5e9c09
#
_entry.id   df84f9d2e5d5ceef6e283e4fcf5e9c09
#
_cell.length_a   1.000
_cell.length_b   1.000
_cell.length_c   1.000
_cell.angle_alpha   90.00
_cell.angle_beta   90.00
_cell.angle_gamma   90.00
#
_symmetry.space_group_name_H-M   'P 1'
#
loop_
_entity.id
_entity.type
_entity.pdbx_description
1 polymer ?
#
loop_
_entity_poly.entity_id
_entity_poly.type
_entity_poly.pdbx_seq_one_letter_code
_entity_poly.pdbx_strand_id
1 'polypeptide(L)'
;MSNYHLIILVHGVWGNSSHLAYVEKQIHENIHSYDGTILYTHKTGSHSGYLTYDGIDVNGKRISDEVWEQTKLIEQEKGGKVTKFSVVGYSLGGLISRYCIGYLSSQGYFDNIEPINFTTFCTPHVGVSVPQSHNFSARLYNRIAPLFLADTGSQFFLRD
;
A
#
# COMPACT_ATOMS: atom_id res chain seq x y z
N MET A 1 24.41 -13.00 -10.00
CA MET A 1 23.49 -11.87 -9.81
C MET A 1 22.51 -12.30 -8.74
N SER A 2 22.34 -11.54 -7.66
CA SER A 2 21.46 -11.93 -6.55
C SER A 2 20.01 -11.65 -6.90
N ASN A 3 19.12 -12.56 -6.54
CA ASN A 3 17.67 -12.36 -6.67
C ASN A 3 17.12 -11.69 -5.41
N TYR A 4 16.21 -10.73 -5.61
CA TYR A 4 15.57 -10.01 -4.53
C TYR A 4 14.05 -10.22 -4.52
N HIS A 5 13.50 -10.34 -3.32
CA HIS A 5 12.08 -10.26 -3.06
C HIS A 5 11.77 -8.87 -2.49
N LEU A 6 11.20 -8.01 -3.29
CA LEU A 6 10.80 -6.66 -2.88
C LEU A 6 9.45 -6.74 -2.13
N ILE A 7 9.45 -6.28 -0.89
CA ILE A 7 8.26 -6.24 -0.02
C ILE A 7 7.94 -4.78 0.31
N ILE A 8 6.82 -4.29 -0.18
CA ILE A 8 6.36 -2.92 0.05
C ILE A 8 5.43 -2.87 1.26
N LEU A 9 5.67 -1.91 2.17
CA LEU A 9 4.85 -1.68 3.35
C LEU A 9 4.13 -0.34 3.22
N VAL A 10 2.79 -0.38 3.15
CA VAL A 10 1.95 0.77 2.83
C VAL A 10 1.10 1.15 4.04
N HIS A 11 1.36 2.34 4.60
CA HIS A 11 0.66 2.85 5.79
C HIS A 11 -0.76 3.39 5.46
N GLY A 12 -1.55 3.63 6.51
CA GLY A 12 -2.92 4.16 6.40
C GLY A 12 -3.02 5.68 6.42
N VAL A 13 -4.23 6.18 6.64
CA VAL A 13 -4.55 7.62 6.78
C VAL A 13 -3.63 8.27 7.81
N TRP A 14 -3.13 9.48 7.48
CA TRP A 14 -2.20 10.27 8.29
C TRP A 14 -0.91 9.55 8.68
N GLY A 15 -0.64 8.44 8.05
CA GLY A 15 0.55 7.66 8.33
C GLY A 15 1.81 8.28 7.73
N ASN A 16 2.92 7.64 8.06
CA ASN A 16 4.23 7.87 7.46
C ASN A 16 5.02 6.56 7.47
N SER A 17 6.18 6.54 6.85
CA SER A 17 7.02 5.35 6.71
C SER A 17 7.42 4.68 8.04
N SER A 18 7.47 5.43 9.16
CA SER A 18 7.85 4.87 10.46
C SER A 18 6.76 4.00 11.12
N HIS A 19 5.49 4.18 10.74
CA HIS A 19 4.37 3.48 11.37
C HIS A 19 4.42 1.95 11.18
N LEU A 20 5.06 1.48 10.12
CA LEU A 20 5.22 0.04 9.85
C LEU A 20 6.60 -0.50 10.19
N ALA A 21 7.41 0.24 10.96
CA ALA A 21 8.75 -0.19 11.35
C ALA A 21 8.75 -1.49 12.17
N TYR A 22 7.74 -1.71 13.02
CA TYR A 22 7.60 -2.96 13.75
C TYR A 22 7.30 -4.14 12.84
N VAL A 23 6.42 -3.94 11.85
CA VAL A 23 6.09 -4.97 10.84
C VAL A 23 7.33 -5.34 10.02
N GLU A 24 8.08 -4.33 9.56
CA GLU A 24 9.36 -4.54 8.87
C GLU A 24 10.33 -5.36 9.70
N LYS A 25 10.51 -5.00 10.97
CA LYS A 25 11.36 -5.73 11.91
C LYS A 25 10.93 -7.20 12.01
N GLN A 26 9.63 -7.47 12.19
CA GLN A 26 9.11 -8.83 12.30
C GLN A 26 9.28 -9.64 11.00
N ILE A 27 9.18 -9.00 9.84
CA ILE A 27 9.49 -9.66 8.56
C ILE A 27 10.94 -10.13 8.53
N HIS A 28 11.89 -9.26 8.87
CA HIS A 28 13.32 -9.62 8.84
C HIS A 28 13.73 -10.64 9.92
N GLU A 29 13.08 -10.63 11.07
CA GLU A 29 13.37 -11.57 12.17
C GLU A 29 12.78 -12.97 11.95
N ASN A 30 11.64 -13.07 11.26
CA ASN A 30 10.87 -14.33 11.22
C ASN A 30 10.71 -14.93 9.81
N ILE A 31 10.96 -14.16 8.75
CA ILE A 31 10.83 -14.67 7.40
C ILE A 31 12.22 -14.96 6.82
N HIS A 32 12.43 -16.21 6.47
CA HIS A 32 13.66 -16.66 5.85
C HIS A 32 13.36 -17.16 4.43
N SER A 33 14.22 -16.77 3.50
CA SER A 33 14.15 -17.27 2.13
C SER A 33 14.70 -18.68 2.07
N TYR A 34 13.95 -19.61 1.45
CA TYR A 34 14.37 -20.99 1.24
C TYR A 34 15.12 -21.24 -0.07
N ASP A 35 15.07 -20.26 -0.99
CA ASP A 35 15.64 -20.36 -2.34
C ASP A 35 16.85 -19.44 -2.57
N GLY A 36 17.37 -18.85 -1.51
CA GLY A 36 18.49 -17.90 -1.58
C GLY A 36 18.11 -16.48 -2.06
N THR A 37 16.83 -16.20 -2.25
CA THR A 37 16.34 -14.85 -2.57
C THR A 37 16.52 -13.92 -1.37
N ILE A 38 17.08 -12.72 -1.58
CA ILE A 38 17.30 -11.73 -0.53
C ILE A 38 16.01 -10.94 -0.30
N LEU A 39 15.54 -10.89 0.95
CA LEU A 39 14.41 -10.05 1.31
C LEU A 39 14.83 -8.58 1.37
N TYR A 40 14.09 -7.73 0.67
CA TYR A 40 14.27 -6.28 0.70
C TYR A 40 12.93 -5.60 0.97
N THR A 41 12.84 -4.90 2.09
CA THR A 41 11.65 -4.18 2.48
C THR A 41 11.77 -2.69 2.16
N HIS A 42 10.67 -2.08 1.73
CA HIS A 42 10.56 -0.64 1.57
C HIS A 42 9.26 -0.13 2.20
N LYS A 43 9.37 0.84 3.09
CA LYS A 43 8.23 1.54 3.70
C LYS A 43 7.92 2.79 2.87
N THR A 44 6.77 2.81 2.24
CA THR A 44 6.37 3.90 1.35
C THR A 44 6.25 5.24 2.06
N GLY A 45 6.65 6.31 1.40
CA GLY A 45 6.65 7.68 1.94
C GLY A 45 5.94 8.71 1.06
N SER A 46 5.73 8.43 -0.23
CA SER A 46 5.18 9.36 -1.21
C SER A 46 3.72 9.79 -0.95
N HIS A 47 3.00 9.10 -0.06
CA HIS A 47 1.62 9.41 0.33
C HIS A 47 1.47 9.77 1.82
N SER A 48 2.54 10.26 2.46
CA SER A 48 2.54 10.55 3.90
C SER A 48 1.70 11.76 4.29
N GLY A 49 1.12 11.71 5.50
CA GLY A 49 0.39 12.83 6.11
C GLY A 49 -0.84 13.26 5.31
N TYR A 50 -0.93 14.52 4.96
CA TYR A 50 -2.06 15.09 4.21
C TYR A 50 -2.20 14.55 2.77
N LEU A 51 -1.13 14.02 2.18
CA LEU A 51 -1.20 13.40 0.85
C LEU A 51 -2.09 12.16 0.83
N THR A 52 -2.38 11.57 2.00
CA THR A 52 -3.36 10.48 2.10
C THR A 52 -4.78 10.88 1.69
N TYR A 53 -5.07 12.19 1.55
CA TYR A 53 -6.37 12.72 1.12
C TYR A 53 -6.54 12.85 -0.40
N ASP A 54 -5.47 12.75 -1.17
CA ASP A 54 -5.47 13.01 -2.62
C ASP A 54 -6.20 11.93 -3.45
N GLY A 55 -6.72 10.89 -2.83
CA GLY A 55 -7.40 9.78 -3.49
C GLY A 55 -6.59 8.48 -3.50
N ILE A 56 -7.30 7.37 -3.60
CA ILE A 56 -6.72 6.02 -3.65
C ILE A 56 -5.92 5.82 -4.95
N ASP A 57 -6.46 6.32 -6.06
CA ASP A 57 -5.85 6.21 -7.39
C ASP A 57 -4.58 7.05 -7.52
N VAL A 58 -4.60 8.30 -7.05
CA VAL A 58 -3.42 9.19 -7.08
C VAL A 58 -2.31 8.60 -6.21
N ASN A 59 -2.64 8.17 -4.99
CA ASN A 59 -1.66 7.57 -4.09
C ASN A 59 -1.17 6.20 -4.58
N GLY A 60 -2.03 5.42 -5.23
CA GLY A 60 -1.63 4.16 -5.85
C GLY A 60 -0.60 4.35 -6.98
N LYS A 61 -0.74 5.39 -7.79
CA LYS A 61 0.26 5.76 -8.80
C LYS A 61 1.58 6.20 -8.17
N ARG A 62 1.55 7.07 -7.14
CA ARG A 62 2.75 7.48 -6.40
C ARG A 62 3.52 6.28 -5.84
N ILE A 63 2.82 5.32 -5.24
CA ILE A 63 3.46 4.10 -4.73
C ILE A 63 4.01 3.25 -5.88
N SER A 64 3.33 3.18 -7.02
CA SER A 64 3.85 2.49 -8.19
C SER A 64 5.19 3.09 -8.66
N ASP A 65 5.31 4.41 -8.66
CA ASP A 65 6.57 5.10 -8.98
C ASP A 65 7.67 4.75 -7.97
N GLU A 66 7.36 4.75 -6.66
CA GLU A 66 8.31 4.28 -5.62
C GLU A 66 8.74 2.82 -5.85
N VAL A 67 7.82 1.94 -6.24
CA VAL A 67 8.16 0.53 -6.56
C VAL A 67 9.16 0.44 -7.70
N TRP A 68 8.94 1.19 -8.79
CA TRP A 68 9.87 1.25 -9.90
C TRP A 68 11.23 1.82 -9.50
N GLU A 69 11.25 2.86 -8.66
CA GLU A 69 12.48 3.45 -8.13
C GLU A 69 13.27 2.44 -7.29
N GLN A 70 12.59 1.72 -6.38
CA GLN A 70 13.23 0.70 -5.55
C GLN A 70 13.75 -0.48 -6.38
N THR A 71 13.02 -0.87 -7.42
CA THR A 71 13.47 -1.91 -8.36
C THR A 71 14.78 -1.49 -9.06
N LYS A 72 14.82 -0.27 -9.61
CA LYS A 72 16.01 0.30 -10.23
C LYS A 72 17.19 0.42 -9.26
N LEU A 73 16.93 0.86 -8.03
CA LEU A 73 17.96 0.97 -6.99
C LEU A 73 18.59 -0.39 -6.69
N ILE A 74 17.77 -1.45 -6.57
CA ILE A 74 18.28 -2.82 -6.37
C ILE A 74 19.16 -3.26 -7.55
N GLU A 75 18.74 -2.98 -8.77
CA GLU A 75 19.46 -3.37 -9.97
C GLU A 75 20.77 -2.61 -10.15
N GLN A 76 20.75 -1.29 -9.94
CA GLN A 76 21.90 -0.42 -10.20
C GLN A 76 22.92 -0.38 -9.06
N GLU A 77 22.45 -0.32 -7.81
CA GLU A 77 23.35 -0.13 -6.67
C GLU A 77 23.70 -1.43 -5.95
N LYS A 78 22.78 -2.42 -5.95
CA LYS A 78 23.03 -3.70 -5.28
C LYS A 78 23.48 -4.81 -6.23
N GLY A 79 23.50 -4.55 -7.54
CA GLY A 79 23.91 -5.52 -8.56
C GLY A 79 23.04 -6.78 -8.60
N GLY A 80 21.76 -6.66 -8.19
CA GLY A 80 20.79 -7.74 -8.12
C GLY A 80 19.65 -7.56 -9.13
N LYS A 81 18.67 -8.44 -9.04
CA LYS A 81 17.42 -8.35 -9.82
C LYS A 81 16.23 -8.62 -8.90
N VAL A 82 15.20 -7.80 -8.99
CA VAL A 82 13.90 -8.10 -8.35
C VAL A 82 13.24 -9.22 -9.15
N THR A 83 12.97 -10.34 -8.49
CA THR A 83 12.30 -11.50 -9.10
C THR A 83 10.97 -11.83 -8.44
N LYS A 84 10.76 -11.31 -7.22
CA LYS A 84 9.54 -11.53 -6.43
C LYS A 84 9.05 -10.22 -5.84
N PHE A 85 7.72 -10.09 -5.72
CA PHE A 85 7.08 -8.91 -5.20
C PHE A 85 5.98 -9.26 -4.19
N SER A 86 5.92 -8.54 -3.08
CA SER A 86 4.85 -8.62 -2.09
C SER A 86 4.46 -7.24 -1.57
N VAL A 87 3.23 -7.12 -1.12
CA VAL A 87 2.72 -5.91 -0.50
C VAL A 87 2.03 -6.21 0.82
N VAL A 88 2.29 -5.38 1.82
CA VAL A 88 1.58 -5.37 3.10
C VAL A 88 0.95 -4.01 3.28
N GLY A 89 -0.39 -3.95 3.29
CA GLY A 89 -1.16 -2.72 3.43
C GLY A 89 -1.90 -2.62 4.76
N TYR A 90 -1.78 -1.49 5.44
CA TYR A 90 -2.52 -1.19 6.67
C TYR A 90 -3.63 -0.19 6.40
N SER A 91 -4.88 -0.50 6.85
CA SER A 91 -6.02 0.41 6.76
C SER A 91 -6.23 0.91 5.31
N LEU A 92 -6.27 2.23 5.10
CA LEU A 92 -6.31 2.85 3.76
C LEU A 92 -5.17 2.34 2.85
N GLY A 93 -4.00 2.05 3.40
CA GLY A 93 -2.87 1.53 2.65
C GLY A 93 -3.17 0.23 1.89
N GLY A 94 -4.09 -0.60 2.39
CA GLY A 94 -4.54 -1.79 1.67
C GLY A 94 -5.36 -1.47 0.42
N LEU A 95 -6.19 -0.41 0.44
CA LEU A 95 -6.95 0.05 -0.73
C LEU A 95 -6.01 0.67 -1.78
N ILE A 96 -5.10 1.53 -1.32
CA ILE A 96 -4.07 2.14 -2.17
C ILE A 96 -3.22 1.04 -2.83
N SER A 97 -2.83 0.01 -2.07
CA SER A 97 -2.06 -1.13 -2.58
C SER A 97 -2.81 -1.92 -3.66
N ARG A 98 -4.12 -2.11 -3.53
CA ARG A 98 -4.94 -2.77 -4.58
C ARG A 98 -4.86 -2.00 -5.90
N TYR A 99 -5.02 -0.69 -5.85
CA TYR A 99 -4.89 0.16 -7.03
C TYR A 99 -3.46 0.10 -7.60
N CYS A 100 -2.45 0.24 -6.74
CA CYS A 100 -1.04 0.15 -7.12
C CYS A 100 -0.71 -1.15 -7.87
N ILE A 101 -1.15 -2.31 -7.36
CA ILE A 101 -0.95 -3.61 -8.01
C ILE A 101 -1.58 -3.64 -9.41
N GLY A 102 -2.83 -3.18 -9.54
CA GLY A 102 -3.50 -3.11 -10.83
C GLY A 102 -2.77 -2.18 -11.82
N TYR A 103 -2.28 -1.04 -11.33
CA TYR A 103 -1.54 -0.09 -12.15
C TYR A 103 -0.16 -0.63 -12.57
N LEU A 104 0.59 -1.26 -11.66
CA LEU A 104 1.85 -1.96 -11.96
C LEU A 104 1.65 -3.07 -13.00
N SER A 105 0.56 -3.84 -12.87
CA SER A 105 0.19 -4.88 -13.84
C SER A 105 -0.05 -4.29 -15.23
N SER A 106 -0.76 -3.16 -15.31
CA SER A 106 -1.00 -2.48 -16.59
C SER A 106 0.28 -1.93 -17.25
N GLN A 107 1.34 -1.73 -16.46
CA GLN A 107 2.66 -1.29 -16.92
C GLN A 107 3.61 -2.46 -17.28
N GLY A 108 3.15 -3.71 -17.19
CA GLY A 108 3.97 -4.89 -17.45
C GLY A 108 4.98 -5.23 -16.34
N TYR A 109 4.83 -4.64 -15.14
CA TYR A 109 5.76 -4.90 -14.02
C TYR A 109 5.87 -6.38 -13.67
N PHE A 110 4.76 -7.11 -13.77
CA PHE A 110 4.68 -8.53 -13.43
C PHE A 110 5.04 -9.48 -14.59
N ASP A 111 5.46 -8.98 -15.75
CA ASP A 111 5.88 -9.83 -16.88
C ASP A 111 7.13 -10.66 -16.54
N ASN A 112 7.99 -10.14 -15.66
CA ASN A 112 9.24 -10.79 -15.25
C ASN A 112 9.43 -10.84 -13.73
N ILE A 113 8.45 -10.43 -12.93
CA ILE A 113 8.48 -10.38 -11.47
C ILE A 113 7.26 -11.16 -10.95
N GLU A 114 7.52 -12.20 -10.17
CA GLU A 114 6.48 -13.05 -9.60
C GLU A 114 5.76 -12.35 -8.45
N PRO A 115 4.43 -12.10 -8.53
CA PRO A 115 3.66 -11.61 -7.39
C PRO A 115 3.46 -12.74 -6.38
N ILE A 116 3.94 -12.56 -5.14
CA ILE A 116 3.91 -13.60 -4.10
C ILE A 116 2.75 -13.39 -3.13
N ASN A 117 2.68 -12.22 -2.47
CA ASN A 117 1.67 -11.96 -1.45
C ASN A 117 1.08 -10.56 -1.55
N PHE A 118 -0.23 -10.48 -1.35
CA PHE A 118 -0.95 -9.26 -1.03
C PHE A 118 -1.63 -9.45 0.33
N THR A 119 -1.05 -8.88 1.36
CA THR A 119 -1.54 -8.96 2.74
C THR A 119 -2.08 -7.61 3.19
N THR A 120 -3.27 -7.60 3.76
CA THR A 120 -3.85 -6.38 4.34
C THR A 120 -4.36 -6.65 5.75
N PHE A 121 -4.31 -5.63 6.60
CA PHE A 121 -4.89 -5.68 7.92
C PHE A 121 -5.60 -4.36 8.24
N CYS A 122 -6.76 -4.48 8.89
CA CYS A 122 -7.67 -3.35 9.18
C CYS A 122 -8.12 -2.57 7.92
N THR A 123 -8.14 -3.20 6.75
CA THR A 123 -8.49 -2.54 5.48
C THR A 123 -9.96 -2.73 5.15
N PRO A 124 -10.73 -1.65 4.94
CA PRO A 124 -12.14 -1.73 4.60
C PRO A 124 -12.34 -1.94 3.10
N HIS A 125 -12.13 -3.16 2.60
CA HIS A 125 -12.18 -3.51 1.18
C HIS A 125 -13.53 -3.28 0.49
N VAL A 126 -14.59 -3.15 1.26
CA VAL A 126 -15.96 -2.89 0.79
C VAL A 126 -16.47 -1.51 1.23
N GLY A 127 -15.54 -0.61 1.54
CA GLY A 127 -15.85 0.74 2.02
C GLY A 127 -16.20 0.79 3.51
N VAL A 128 -16.48 2.01 3.98
CA VAL A 128 -16.85 2.30 5.37
C VAL A 128 -18.24 2.89 5.41
N SER A 129 -19.10 2.36 6.27
CA SER A 129 -20.38 2.97 6.58
C SER A 129 -20.67 2.79 8.06
N VAL A 130 -21.16 3.83 8.71
CA VAL A 130 -21.75 3.69 10.04
C VAL A 130 -23.17 3.19 9.84
N PRO A 131 -23.58 2.11 10.54
CA PRO A 131 -24.94 1.59 10.43
C PRO A 131 -25.96 2.71 10.59
N GLN A 132 -26.95 2.75 9.71
CA GLN A 132 -28.05 3.71 9.80
C GLN A 132 -28.89 3.39 11.04
N SER A 133 -28.46 3.92 12.18
CA SER A 133 -29.34 4.01 13.35
C SER A 133 -30.36 5.12 13.10
N HIS A 134 -31.52 5.04 13.73
CA HIS A 134 -32.53 6.14 13.71
C HIS A 134 -31.99 7.45 14.31
N ASN A 135 -30.72 7.48 14.74
CA ASN A 135 -30.07 8.63 15.34
C ASN A 135 -29.62 9.63 14.27
N PHE A 136 -30.11 10.85 14.39
CA PHE A 136 -29.69 11.98 13.53
C PHE A 136 -28.18 12.19 13.48
N SER A 137 -27.47 11.94 14.58
CA SER A 137 -26.01 12.05 14.67
C SER A 137 -25.26 11.08 13.73
N ALA A 138 -25.73 9.83 13.61
CA ALA A 138 -25.10 8.85 12.70
C ALA A 138 -25.30 9.21 11.22
N ARG A 139 -26.50 9.75 10.90
CA ARG A 139 -26.80 10.27 9.54
C ARG A 139 -25.92 11.47 9.19
N LEU A 140 -25.75 12.38 10.15
CA LEU A 140 -24.91 13.56 9.97
C LEU A 140 -23.43 13.17 9.81
N TYR A 141 -22.94 12.23 10.64
CA TYR A 141 -21.58 11.71 10.55
C TYR A 141 -21.31 11.12 9.15
N ASN A 142 -22.15 10.20 8.67
CA ASN A 142 -21.98 9.60 7.34
C ASN A 142 -22.00 10.64 6.20
N ARG A 143 -22.66 11.79 6.41
CA ARG A 143 -22.73 12.86 5.41
C ARG A 143 -21.52 13.78 5.44
N ILE A 144 -20.93 13.99 6.60
CA ILE A 144 -19.86 14.98 6.82
C ILE A 144 -18.47 14.31 6.80
N ALA A 145 -18.32 13.10 7.36
CA ALA A 145 -17.05 12.41 7.45
C ALA A 145 -16.30 12.29 6.09
N PRO A 146 -16.97 11.99 4.96
CA PRO A 146 -16.28 11.97 3.66
C PRO A 146 -15.64 13.30 3.27
N LEU A 147 -16.25 14.44 3.66
CA LEU A 147 -15.75 15.76 3.30
C LEU A 147 -14.42 16.11 3.98
N PHE A 148 -14.14 15.50 5.14
CA PHE A 148 -12.88 15.72 5.85
C PHE A 148 -11.68 14.95 5.28
N LEU A 149 -11.94 13.97 4.40
CA LEU A 149 -10.91 13.14 3.78
C LEU A 149 -10.75 13.43 2.28
N ALA A 150 -11.33 14.51 1.77
CA ALA A 150 -11.31 14.95 0.38
C ALA A 150 -11.64 13.80 -0.61
N ASP A 151 -10.87 13.62 -1.68
CA ASP A 151 -11.13 12.59 -2.70
C ASP A 151 -11.06 11.17 -2.13
N THR A 152 -10.10 10.92 -1.24
CA THR A 152 -10.01 9.66 -0.49
C THR A 152 -11.28 9.39 0.32
N GLY A 153 -11.91 10.43 0.87
CA GLY A 153 -13.16 10.30 1.62
C GLY A 153 -14.31 9.83 0.75
N SER A 154 -14.47 10.40 -0.43
CA SER A 154 -15.50 9.98 -1.38
C SER A 154 -15.33 8.51 -1.77
N GLN A 155 -14.12 8.11 -2.12
CA GLN A 155 -13.77 6.72 -2.47
C GLN A 155 -13.94 5.76 -1.28
N PHE A 156 -13.55 6.18 -0.07
CA PHE A 156 -13.62 5.36 1.15
C PHE A 156 -15.07 5.06 1.58
N PHE A 157 -15.97 6.01 1.34
CA PHE A 157 -17.41 5.89 1.65
C PHE A 157 -18.25 5.48 0.42
N LEU A 158 -17.61 5.05 -0.68
CA LEU A 158 -18.27 4.61 -1.92
C LEU A 158 -19.23 5.66 -2.50
N ARG A 159 -18.75 6.91 -2.64
CA ARG A 159 -19.55 8.06 -3.13
C ARG A 159 -18.96 8.68 -4.41
N ASP A 160 -18.03 8.04 -5.03
CA ASP A 160 -17.42 8.39 -6.31
C ASP A 160 -18.27 7.96 -7.50
#